data_9cdd7281bd785760ecf9354961e4410c
#
_entry.id   9cdd7281bd785760ecf9354961e4410c
#
_cell.length_a   1.000
_cell.length_b   1.000
_cell.length_c   1.000
_cell.angle_alpha   90.00
_cell.angle_beta   90.00
_cell.angle_gamma   90.00
#
_symmetry.space_group_name_H-M   'P 1'
#
loop_
_entity.id
_entity.type
_entity.pdbx_description
1 polymer ?
#
loop_
_entity_poly.entity_id
_entity_poly.type
_entity_poly.pdbx_seq_one_letter_code
_entity_poly.pdbx_strand_id
1 'polypeptide(L)'
;MSESQFKNYNLYTEEPTAANHYRQEYSDSLYAYIDKLKQNSNKAKDSFMQPQELAKDPERFREMYIRMLGSPLTEYTNEVPTGKEEFAASDDLADIYRVTLDLLSGFSFYGIIMIPKKVTSKSKFPLVICQHGGGGTPELCSDIHGKNNYSHMTRRMLEYGVCVFAPQLYLWDSEKYIIPQKRWEVDRELKRYGSSILGLEIYCIRKAIDYMTAKDYIDSNKIAMHGLSYGGIYTIYTMAAEPRIKAGYSCGSFNDRSEPTILADVCFENSGNTFMDAEIAGLCAPRPLYIDVGKTDPVFNWQTAEPEFERAKNYYEAFNAAENIKLNLWEGGHTVCDTDVGHRFVMNALGHEFSV
;
A
#
# COMPACT_ATOMS: atom_id res chain seq x y z
N MET A 1 41.00 -25.35 -29.93
CA MET A 1 41.03 -25.22 -28.45
C MET A 1 42.43 -25.51 -28.02
N SER A 2 43.15 -24.52 -27.48
CA SER A 2 44.52 -24.77 -26.97
C SER A 2 44.41 -25.72 -25.80
N GLU A 3 45.20 -26.80 -25.84
CA GLU A 3 45.37 -27.68 -24.67
C GLU A 3 45.85 -26.85 -23.50
N SER A 4 45.15 -26.97 -22.34
CA SER A 4 45.45 -26.21 -21.14
C SER A 4 46.91 -26.44 -20.74
N GLN A 5 47.69 -25.36 -20.59
CA GLN A 5 49.10 -25.41 -20.11
C GLN A 5 49.25 -26.04 -18.69
N PHE A 6 48.10 -26.30 -18.00
CA PHE A 6 48.05 -26.88 -16.65
C PHE A 6 48.03 -28.41 -16.63
N LYS A 7 48.04 -29.12 -17.79
CA LYS A 7 48.03 -30.59 -17.83
C LYS A 7 49.16 -31.27 -17.10
N ASN A 8 50.30 -30.60 -16.88
CA ASN A 8 51.48 -31.16 -16.28
C ASN A 8 51.66 -30.81 -14.79
N TYR A 9 50.67 -30.16 -14.14
CA TYR A 9 50.72 -29.85 -12.73
C TYR A 9 49.91 -30.87 -11.92
N ASN A 10 50.44 -31.31 -10.81
CA ASN A 10 49.69 -32.08 -9.81
C ASN A 10 48.89 -31.10 -8.95
N LEU A 11 47.69 -30.75 -9.39
CA LEU A 11 46.83 -29.79 -8.70
C LEU A 11 46.10 -30.49 -7.56
N TYR A 12 46.03 -29.82 -6.41
CA TYR A 12 45.17 -30.25 -5.32
C TYR A 12 43.70 -30.19 -5.74
N THR A 13 42.96 -31.24 -5.45
CA THR A 13 41.51 -31.34 -5.67
C THR A 13 40.89 -32.01 -4.45
N GLU A 14 39.67 -31.61 -4.15
CA GLU A 14 38.87 -32.23 -3.10
C GLU A 14 37.41 -32.40 -3.55
N GLU A 15 36.64 -33.17 -2.82
CA GLU A 15 35.23 -33.30 -3.06
C GLU A 15 34.51 -31.95 -2.80
N PRO A 16 33.47 -31.57 -3.62
CA PRO A 16 32.79 -30.28 -3.47
C PRO A 16 32.21 -30.01 -2.07
N THR A 17 31.93 -31.05 -1.30
CA THR A 17 31.37 -31.01 0.05
C THR A 17 32.39 -30.94 1.16
N ALA A 18 33.68 -31.16 0.88
CA ALA A 18 34.74 -31.21 1.90
C ALA A 18 34.84 -29.94 2.77
N ALA A 19 34.52 -28.79 2.16
CA ALA A 19 34.54 -27.48 2.83
C ALA A 19 33.17 -27.03 3.35
N ASN A 20 32.13 -27.89 3.42
CA ASN A 20 30.78 -27.49 3.83
C ASN A 20 30.72 -26.96 5.27
N HIS A 21 31.55 -27.42 6.17
CA HIS A 21 31.60 -26.90 7.55
C HIS A 21 31.98 -25.41 7.59
N TYR A 22 32.89 -24.94 6.74
CA TYR A 22 33.21 -23.51 6.65
C TYR A 22 32.08 -22.71 6.05
N ARG A 23 31.33 -23.25 5.08
CA ARG A 23 30.17 -22.61 4.48
C ARG A 23 29.04 -22.51 5.49
N GLN A 24 28.84 -23.56 6.31
CA GLN A 24 27.84 -23.53 7.40
C GLN A 24 28.19 -22.47 8.45
N GLU A 25 29.45 -22.47 8.92
CA GLU A 25 29.93 -21.47 9.90
C GLU A 25 29.75 -20.03 9.37
N TYR A 26 30.09 -19.78 8.10
CA TYR A 26 29.84 -18.47 7.46
C TYR A 26 28.36 -18.12 7.43
N SER A 27 27.50 -19.06 7.03
CA SER A 27 26.05 -18.88 7.00
C SER A 27 25.49 -18.54 8.39
N ASP A 28 25.87 -19.33 9.41
CA ASP A 28 25.41 -19.12 10.79
C ASP A 28 25.85 -17.75 11.33
N SER A 29 27.09 -17.36 11.04
CA SER A 29 27.61 -16.05 11.41
C SER A 29 26.88 -14.91 10.73
N LEU A 30 26.50 -15.07 9.45
CA LEU A 30 25.71 -14.09 8.70
C LEU A 30 24.32 -13.91 9.31
N TYR A 31 23.62 -15.02 9.61
CA TYR A 31 22.30 -14.93 10.24
C TYR A 31 22.38 -14.34 11.65
N ALA A 32 23.37 -14.69 12.44
CA ALA A 32 23.60 -14.07 13.75
C ALA A 32 23.86 -12.56 13.65
N TYR A 33 24.54 -12.10 12.60
CA TYR A 33 24.72 -10.68 12.35
C TYR A 33 23.40 -9.98 11.95
N ILE A 34 22.60 -10.61 11.09
CA ILE A 34 21.26 -10.09 10.71
C ILE A 34 20.38 -9.97 11.96
N ASP A 35 20.35 -10.98 12.83
CA ASP A 35 19.57 -10.94 14.08
C ASP A 35 20.02 -9.81 15.01
N LYS A 36 21.31 -9.54 15.08
CA LYS A 36 21.84 -8.39 15.82
C LYS A 36 21.38 -7.05 15.24
N LEU A 37 21.30 -6.93 13.90
CA LEU A 37 20.74 -5.73 13.25
C LEU A 37 19.26 -5.57 13.59
N LYS A 38 18.47 -6.64 13.52
CA LYS A 38 17.03 -6.65 13.86
C LYS A 38 16.79 -6.24 15.32
N GLN A 39 17.57 -6.78 16.27
CA GLN A 39 17.45 -6.44 17.70
C GLN A 39 17.64 -4.95 17.99
N ASN A 40 18.43 -4.25 17.18
CA ASN A 40 18.66 -2.81 17.32
C ASN A 40 17.63 -1.95 16.57
N SER A 41 16.85 -2.54 15.68
CA SER A 41 15.92 -1.84 14.76
C SER A 41 14.90 -0.97 15.52
N ASN A 42 14.19 -1.52 16.51
CA ASN A 42 13.18 -0.74 17.25
C ASN A 42 13.78 0.49 17.94
N LYS A 43 14.93 0.32 18.59
CA LYS A 43 15.65 1.44 19.23
C LYS A 43 16.10 2.48 18.21
N ALA A 44 16.51 2.06 17.02
CA ALA A 44 16.90 2.95 15.93
C ALA A 44 15.67 3.76 15.42
N LYS A 45 14.53 3.09 15.20
CA LYS A 45 13.27 3.75 14.80
C LYS A 45 12.79 4.75 15.84
N ASP A 46 12.80 4.38 17.13
CA ASP A 46 12.41 5.27 18.23
C ASP A 46 13.32 6.50 18.33
N SER A 47 14.60 6.38 17.97
CA SER A 47 15.52 7.50 17.88
C SER A 47 15.35 8.33 16.61
N PHE A 48 14.94 7.71 15.51
CA PHE A 48 14.75 8.34 14.22
C PHE A 48 13.49 9.21 14.15
N MET A 49 12.36 8.68 14.64
CA MET A 49 11.06 9.36 14.60
C MET A 49 10.35 9.24 15.94
N GLN A 50 10.64 10.19 16.84
CA GLN A 50 9.94 10.26 18.13
C GLN A 50 8.52 10.81 17.92
N PRO A 51 7.49 10.29 18.62
CA PRO A 51 6.11 10.75 18.48
C PRO A 51 5.93 12.26 18.61
N GLN A 52 6.57 12.88 19.61
CA GLN A 52 6.50 14.32 19.86
C GLN A 52 7.19 15.15 18.77
N GLU A 53 8.28 14.65 18.19
CA GLU A 53 8.96 15.32 17.08
C GLU A 53 8.12 15.19 15.79
N LEU A 54 7.48 14.06 15.57
CA LEU A 54 6.53 13.91 14.48
C LEU A 54 5.35 14.88 14.62
N ALA A 55 4.75 14.97 15.82
CA ALA A 55 3.62 15.87 16.06
C ALA A 55 3.99 17.35 15.87
N LYS A 56 5.25 17.71 16.14
CA LYS A 56 5.77 19.07 15.97
C LYS A 56 6.06 19.42 14.50
N ASP A 57 6.58 18.48 13.72
CA ASP A 57 6.98 18.72 12.33
C ASP A 57 6.68 17.48 11.45
N PRO A 58 5.40 17.21 11.15
CA PRO A 58 5.00 16.05 10.36
C PRO A 58 5.48 16.12 8.91
N GLU A 59 5.60 17.32 8.35
CA GLU A 59 6.01 17.50 6.95
C GLU A 59 7.47 17.10 6.73
N ARG A 60 8.35 17.39 7.66
CA ARG A 60 9.74 16.94 7.61
C ARG A 60 9.85 15.41 7.44
N PHE A 61 9.11 14.66 8.27
CA PHE A 61 9.14 13.20 8.21
C PHE A 61 8.44 12.65 6.96
N ARG A 62 7.38 13.32 6.50
CA ARG A 62 6.72 13.01 5.23
C ARG A 62 7.66 13.18 4.03
N GLU A 63 8.42 14.26 3.99
CA GLU A 63 9.44 14.48 2.97
C GLU A 63 10.52 13.39 2.99
N MET A 64 10.99 13.00 4.18
CA MET A 64 11.96 11.90 4.32
C MET A 64 11.38 10.58 3.82
N TYR A 65 10.12 10.29 4.14
CA TYR A 65 9.39 9.13 3.66
C TYR A 65 9.24 9.15 2.13
N ILE A 66 8.83 10.26 1.54
CA ILE A 66 8.71 10.44 0.08
C ILE A 66 10.07 10.23 -0.60
N ARG A 67 11.16 10.73 -0.01
CA ARG A 67 12.52 10.51 -0.54
C ARG A 67 12.93 9.04 -0.50
N MET A 68 12.53 8.29 0.53
CA MET A 68 12.76 6.84 0.60
C MET A 68 12.05 6.10 -0.54
N LEU A 69 10.83 6.52 -0.90
CA LEU A 69 10.06 5.94 -2.01
C LEU A 69 10.63 6.28 -3.38
N GLY A 70 11.28 7.45 -3.53
CA GLY A 70 12.01 7.86 -4.72
C GLY A 70 11.18 8.57 -5.79
N SER A 71 11.81 8.79 -6.95
CA SER A 71 11.17 9.37 -8.13
C SER A 71 10.07 8.43 -8.70
N PRO A 72 8.99 8.95 -9.33
CA PRO A 72 8.69 10.38 -9.57
C PRO A 72 7.96 11.05 -8.40
N LEU A 73 7.78 10.36 -7.29
CA LEU A 73 7.02 10.90 -6.15
C LEU A 73 7.70 12.14 -5.54
N THR A 74 9.03 12.20 -5.55
CA THR A 74 9.83 13.37 -5.13
C THR A 74 9.64 14.61 -6.01
N GLU A 75 9.14 14.42 -7.23
CA GLU A 75 8.95 15.46 -8.24
C GLU A 75 7.46 15.77 -8.46
N TYR A 76 6.62 15.29 -7.56
CA TYR A 76 5.17 15.45 -7.70
C TYR A 76 4.76 16.93 -7.73
N THR A 77 3.93 17.25 -8.73
CA THR A 77 3.19 18.50 -8.84
C THR A 77 1.69 18.19 -8.87
N ASN A 78 0.86 19.12 -8.45
CA ASN A 78 -0.61 18.97 -8.44
C ASN A 78 -1.27 19.38 -9.78
N GLU A 79 -0.53 19.37 -10.87
CA GLU A 79 -1.10 19.57 -12.22
C GLU A 79 -2.06 18.43 -12.55
N VAL A 80 -3.23 18.79 -13.06
CA VAL A 80 -4.26 17.83 -13.44
C VAL A 80 -3.82 17.09 -14.71
N PRO A 81 -3.70 15.76 -14.68
CA PRO A 81 -3.31 15.01 -15.87
C PRO A 81 -4.44 14.96 -16.89
N THR A 82 -4.08 14.73 -18.15
CA THR A 82 -5.07 14.40 -19.18
C THR A 82 -5.55 12.97 -18.98
N GLY A 83 -6.83 12.73 -19.28
CA GLY A 83 -7.44 11.41 -19.16
C GLY A 83 -8.47 11.15 -20.23
N LYS A 84 -8.57 9.89 -20.65
CA LYS A 84 -9.62 9.40 -21.55
C LYS A 84 -10.56 8.52 -20.74
N GLU A 85 -11.85 8.87 -20.75
CA GLU A 85 -12.92 8.07 -20.15
C GLU A 85 -13.70 7.34 -21.24
N GLU A 86 -14.05 6.10 -20.97
CA GLU A 86 -14.89 5.27 -21.81
C GLU A 86 -16.01 4.68 -20.96
N PHE A 87 -17.26 4.95 -21.33
CA PHE A 87 -18.41 4.33 -20.68
C PHE A 87 -18.37 2.82 -20.87
N ALA A 88 -18.37 2.07 -19.78
CA ALA A 88 -18.29 0.61 -19.79
C ALA A 88 -19.65 -0.04 -19.56
N ALA A 89 -20.38 0.40 -18.54
CA ALA A 89 -21.68 -0.17 -18.16
C ALA A 89 -22.44 0.74 -17.21
N SER A 90 -23.72 0.40 -17.00
CA SER A 90 -24.58 0.98 -15.97
C SER A 90 -25.31 -0.14 -15.26
N ASP A 91 -25.30 -0.13 -13.91
CA ASP A 91 -26.05 -1.07 -13.10
C ASP A 91 -26.93 -0.33 -12.06
N ASP A 92 -27.52 -1.02 -11.11
CA ASP A 92 -28.44 -0.41 -10.12
C ASP A 92 -27.73 0.55 -9.16
N LEU A 93 -26.42 0.40 -8.95
CA LEU A 93 -25.64 1.20 -8.00
C LEU A 93 -24.88 2.36 -8.66
N ALA A 94 -24.35 2.16 -9.87
CA ALA A 94 -23.45 3.14 -10.48
C ALA A 94 -23.45 3.14 -12.01
N ASP A 95 -23.02 4.27 -12.57
CA ASP A 95 -22.48 4.34 -13.92
C ASP A 95 -20.97 4.10 -13.87
N ILE A 96 -20.48 3.20 -14.73
CA ILE A 96 -19.13 2.65 -14.69
C ILE A 96 -18.35 3.09 -15.92
N TYR A 97 -17.18 3.67 -15.70
CA TYR A 97 -16.28 4.14 -16.74
C TYR A 97 -14.91 3.52 -16.59
N ARG A 98 -14.28 3.15 -17.69
CA ARG A 98 -12.84 2.90 -17.75
C ARG A 98 -12.12 4.21 -17.98
N VAL A 99 -11.04 4.45 -17.25
CA VAL A 99 -10.25 5.65 -17.42
C VAL A 99 -8.79 5.30 -17.63
N THR A 100 -8.17 6.00 -18.55
CA THR A 100 -6.71 5.95 -18.77
C THR A 100 -6.17 7.35 -18.62
N LEU A 101 -5.25 7.55 -17.70
CA LEU A 101 -4.56 8.82 -17.47
C LEU A 101 -3.21 8.79 -18.18
N ASP A 102 -2.86 9.86 -18.89
CA ASP A 102 -1.53 10.05 -19.46
C ASP A 102 -0.65 10.79 -18.45
N LEU A 103 0.35 10.06 -17.95
CA LEU A 103 1.29 10.53 -16.93
C LEU A 103 2.72 10.46 -17.47
N LEU A 104 3.64 11.24 -16.94
CA LEU A 104 5.07 11.14 -17.18
C LEU A 104 5.45 11.00 -18.66
N SER A 105 4.85 11.83 -19.53
CA SER A 105 5.16 11.84 -20.99
C SER A 105 4.93 10.47 -21.67
N GLY A 106 3.74 9.91 -21.50
CA GLY A 106 3.31 8.67 -22.16
C GLY A 106 3.25 7.46 -21.24
N PHE A 107 3.44 7.62 -19.93
CA PHE A 107 3.13 6.58 -18.98
C PHE A 107 1.60 6.51 -18.75
N SER A 108 1.01 5.38 -19.14
CA SER A 108 -0.43 5.19 -19.08
C SER A 108 -0.84 4.55 -17.76
N PHE A 109 -1.75 5.19 -17.02
CA PHE A 109 -2.29 4.66 -15.78
C PHE A 109 -3.79 4.38 -15.90
N TYR A 110 -4.18 3.15 -15.64
CA TYR A 110 -5.54 2.65 -15.81
C TYR A 110 -6.30 2.57 -14.48
N GLY A 111 -7.61 2.75 -14.55
CA GLY A 111 -8.52 2.51 -13.44
C GLY A 111 -9.99 2.51 -13.88
N ILE A 112 -10.88 2.26 -12.91
CA ILE A 112 -12.32 2.28 -13.06
C ILE A 112 -12.90 3.40 -12.20
N ILE A 113 -13.74 4.24 -12.79
CA ILE A 113 -14.57 5.21 -12.08
C ILE A 113 -15.98 4.62 -11.96
N MET A 114 -16.56 4.69 -10.75
CA MET A 114 -17.94 4.37 -10.50
C MET A 114 -18.64 5.58 -9.89
N ILE A 115 -19.60 6.14 -10.63
CA ILE A 115 -20.39 7.30 -10.21
C ILE A 115 -21.71 6.76 -9.63
N PRO A 116 -22.00 6.97 -8.32
CA PRO A 116 -23.17 6.40 -7.69
C PRO A 116 -24.46 6.99 -8.25
N LYS A 117 -25.49 6.16 -8.44
CA LYS A 117 -26.85 6.61 -8.82
C LYS A 117 -27.63 7.17 -7.65
N LYS A 118 -27.27 6.76 -6.42
CA LYS A 118 -27.86 7.27 -5.19
C LYS A 118 -27.34 8.69 -4.94
N VAL A 119 -28.09 9.66 -5.34
CA VAL A 119 -27.80 11.08 -5.04
C VAL A 119 -28.49 11.44 -3.73
N THR A 120 -27.72 11.62 -2.67
CA THR A 120 -28.24 11.96 -1.34
C THR A 120 -28.58 13.45 -1.18
N SER A 121 -28.06 14.30 -2.09
CA SER A 121 -28.38 15.74 -2.12
C SER A 121 -27.85 16.38 -3.41
N LYS A 122 -28.10 17.69 -3.61
CA LYS A 122 -27.46 18.51 -4.67
C LYS A 122 -25.96 18.74 -4.42
N SER A 123 -25.36 18.06 -3.46
CA SER A 123 -23.96 18.18 -3.07
C SER A 123 -23.06 17.28 -3.92
N LYS A 124 -21.80 17.67 -4.00
CA LYS A 124 -20.75 16.87 -4.63
C LYS A 124 -20.54 15.54 -3.89
N PHE A 125 -20.08 14.51 -4.59
CA PHE A 125 -19.79 13.21 -4.02
C PHE A 125 -18.45 13.20 -3.27
N PRO A 126 -18.35 12.56 -2.09
CA PRO A 126 -17.07 12.14 -1.57
C PRO A 126 -16.39 11.18 -2.55
N LEU A 127 -15.05 11.12 -2.52
CA LEU A 127 -14.24 10.20 -3.32
C LEU A 127 -13.62 9.12 -2.43
N VAL A 128 -13.80 7.87 -2.80
CA VAL A 128 -13.07 6.76 -2.17
C VAL A 128 -12.21 6.05 -3.21
N ILE A 129 -10.90 5.99 -2.95
CA ILE A 129 -9.98 5.16 -3.74
C ILE A 129 -10.09 3.74 -3.22
N CYS A 130 -10.56 2.78 -4.02
CA CYS A 130 -10.66 1.37 -3.66
C CYS A 130 -9.57 0.56 -4.34
N GLN A 131 -8.58 0.10 -3.57
CA GLN A 131 -7.38 -0.52 -4.10
C GLN A 131 -7.41 -2.04 -3.97
N HIS A 132 -7.23 -2.74 -5.09
CA HIS A 132 -7.09 -4.20 -5.13
C HIS A 132 -5.76 -4.69 -4.52
N GLY A 133 -5.71 -5.99 -4.18
CA GLY A 133 -4.51 -6.69 -3.71
C GLY A 133 -3.58 -7.13 -4.83
N GLY A 134 -2.48 -7.81 -4.49
CA GLY A 134 -1.39 -8.18 -5.41
C GLY A 134 -1.80 -9.04 -6.61
N GLY A 135 -2.73 -9.96 -6.42
CA GLY A 135 -3.29 -10.80 -7.49
C GLY A 135 -4.61 -10.30 -8.07
N GLY A 136 -5.02 -9.06 -7.74
CA GLY A 136 -6.31 -8.48 -8.12
C GLY A 136 -6.23 -7.51 -9.28
N THR A 137 -7.40 -7.03 -9.69
CA THR A 137 -7.59 -5.96 -10.68
C THR A 137 -8.69 -5.01 -10.22
N PRO A 138 -8.82 -3.81 -10.81
CA PRO A 138 -9.95 -2.92 -10.55
C PRO A 138 -11.30 -3.61 -10.77
N GLU A 139 -11.40 -4.45 -11.82
CA GLU A 139 -12.62 -5.20 -12.13
C GLU A 139 -12.95 -6.23 -11.06
N LEU A 140 -11.93 -6.92 -10.54
CA LEU A 140 -12.12 -7.96 -9.52
C LEU A 140 -12.58 -7.36 -8.19
N CYS A 141 -11.93 -6.29 -7.73
CA CYS A 141 -12.32 -5.63 -6.48
C CYS A 141 -13.63 -4.83 -6.60
N SER A 142 -14.12 -4.61 -7.82
CA SER A 142 -15.37 -3.91 -8.12
C SER A 142 -16.54 -4.87 -8.44
N ASP A 143 -16.35 -6.18 -8.21
CA ASP A 143 -17.35 -7.23 -8.51
C ASP A 143 -17.83 -7.27 -9.96
N ILE A 144 -16.97 -6.85 -10.90
CA ILE A 144 -17.23 -6.98 -12.33
C ILE A 144 -16.89 -8.41 -12.82
N HIS A 145 -15.92 -9.05 -12.15
CA HIS A 145 -15.53 -10.42 -12.40
C HIS A 145 -15.81 -11.32 -11.19
N GLY A 146 -16.51 -12.37 -11.34
CA GLY A 146 -16.64 -13.58 -10.53
C GLY A 146 -16.41 -13.46 -9.00
N LYS A 147 -16.15 -14.59 -8.35
CA LYS A 147 -15.91 -14.66 -6.90
C LYS A 147 -14.52 -14.11 -6.55
N ASN A 148 -14.48 -13.35 -5.46
CA ASN A 148 -13.26 -12.74 -4.94
C ASN A 148 -13.27 -12.70 -3.40
N ASN A 149 -12.20 -12.18 -2.81
CA ASN A 149 -12.05 -12.00 -1.35
C ASN A 149 -12.20 -10.53 -0.91
N TYR A 150 -12.83 -9.68 -1.72
CA TYR A 150 -13.01 -8.26 -1.41
C TYR A 150 -14.32 -7.97 -0.66
N SER A 151 -15.19 -8.98 -0.41
CA SER A 151 -16.47 -8.82 0.32
C SER A 151 -17.27 -7.60 -0.16
N HIS A 152 -17.36 -7.42 -1.47
CA HIS A 152 -18.07 -6.30 -2.11
C HIS A 152 -17.56 -4.90 -1.72
N MET A 153 -16.30 -4.74 -1.32
CA MET A 153 -15.78 -3.50 -0.74
C MET A 153 -16.12 -2.24 -1.56
N THR A 154 -16.03 -2.31 -2.88
CA THR A 154 -16.33 -1.18 -3.78
C THR A 154 -17.82 -0.91 -3.84
N ARG A 155 -18.64 -1.97 -3.93
CA ARG A 155 -20.12 -1.86 -3.99
C ARG A 155 -20.69 -1.34 -2.69
N ARG A 156 -20.16 -1.80 -1.56
CA ARG A 156 -20.53 -1.27 -0.23
C ARG A 156 -20.24 0.21 -0.11
N MET A 157 -19.14 0.72 -0.68
CA MET A 157 -18.87 2.16 -0.71
C MET A 157 -19.90 2.92 -1.57
N LEU A 158 -20.29 2.37 -2.72
CA LEU A 158 -21.33 2.99 -3.58
C LEU A 158 -22.70 3.12 -2.87
N GLU A 159 -23.06 2.16 -2.01
CA GLU A 159 -24.29 2.23 -1.21
C GLU A 159 -24.31 3.43 -0.25
N TYR A 160 -23.15 3.92 0.17
CA TYR A 160 -23.00 5.17 0.92
C TYR A 160 -23.13 6.44 0.04
N GLY A 161 -23.29 6.30 -1.27
CA GLY A 161 -23.41 7.44 -2.19
C GLY A 161 -22.09 8.17 -2.42
N VAL A 162 -20.97 7.45 -2.39
CA VAL A 162 -19.65 8.01 -2.72
C VAL A 162 -19.24 7.63 -4.15
N CYS A 163 -18.49 8.49 -4.81
CA CYS A 163 -17.82 8.15 -6.06
C CYS A 163 -16.60 7.28 -5.75
N VAL A 164 -16.43 6.20 -6.50
CA VAL A 164 -15.29 5.29 -6.32
C VAL A 164 -14.34 5.43 -7.50
N PHE A 165 -13.04 5.45 -7.22
CA PHE A 165 -11.98 5.21 -8.18
C PHE A 165 -11.22 3.96 -7.78
N ALA A 166 -11.17 2.95 -8.66
CA ALA A 166 -10.42 1.72 -8.46
C ALA A 166 -9.23 1.68 -9.42
N PRO A 167 -8.00 1.99 -8.97
CA PRO A 167 -6.81 1.99 -9.81
C PRO A 167 -6.22 0.61 -10.01
N GLN A 168 -5.48 0.42 -11.13
CA GLN A 168 -4.69 -0.75 -11.44
C GLN A 168 -3.28 -0.61 -10.89
N LEU A 169 -2.85 -1.57 -10.05
CA LEU A 169 -1.44 -1.79 -9.73
C LEU A 169 -0.79 -2.73 -10.74
N TYR A 170 0.54 -2.67 -10.86
CA TYR A 170 1.28 -3.67 -11.61
C TYR A 170 1.09 -5.07 -10.97
N LEU A 171 0.63 -6.01 -11.75
CA LEU A 171 0.16 -7.32 -11.27
C LEU A 171 1.31 -8.23 -10.84
N TRP A 172 0.99 -9.21 -10.00
CA TRP A 172 1.94 -10.24 -9.55
C TRP A 172 2.01 -11.43 -10.48
N ASP A 173 0.86 -11.82 -11.04
CA ASP A 173 0.69 -13.06 -11.78
C ASP A 173 0.48 -12.77 -13.26
N SER A 174 1.30 -13.42 -14.09
CA SER A 174 1.25 -13.29 -15.54
C SER A 174 0.41 -14.38 -16.23
N GLU A 175 -0.09 -15.38 -15.51
CA GLU A 175 -0.83 -16.50 -16.14
C GLU A 175 -2.15 -16.07 -16.78
N LYS A 176 -2.84 -15.11 -16.16
CA LYS A 176 -4.13 -14.59 -16.64
C LYS A 176 -4.01 -13.29 -17.43
N TYR A 177 -2.92 -12.55 -17.26
CA TYR A 177 -2.77 -11.19 -17.76
C TYR A 177 -1.45 -11.05 -18.50
N ILE A 178 -1.40 -10.14 -19.46
CA ILE A 178 -0.18 -9.87 -20.23
C ILE A 178 0.77 -9.04 -19.38
N ILE A 179 1.71 -9.72 -18.70
CA ILE A 179 2.75 -9.09 -17.88
C ILE A 179 4.10 -9.66 -18.31
N PRO A 180 5.01 -8.83 -18.82
CA PRO A 180 6.29 -9.31 -19.35
C PRO A 180 7.30 -9.69 -18.26
N GLN A 181 7.20 -9.09 -17.06
CA GLN A 181 8.15 -9.28 -15.97
C GLN A 181 7.44 -9.36 -14.62
N LYS A 182 8.06 -10.04 -13.66
CA LYS A 182 7.55 -10.09 -12.29
C LYS A 182 7.69 -8.75 -11.58
N ARG A 183 6.73 -8.43 -10.71
CA ARG A 183 6.69 -7.16 -9.97
C ARG A 183 8.01 -6.81 -9.28
N TRP A 184 8.65 -7.77 -8.58
CA TRP A 184 9.93 -7.53 -7.91
C TRP A 184 11.12 -7.35 -8.85
N GLU A 185 11.06 -7.85 -10.08
CA GLU A 185 12.07 -7.58 -11.11
C GLU A 185 11.98 -6.15 -11.60
N VAL A 186 10.75 -5.68 -11.83
CA VAL A 186 10.47 -4.28 -12.18
C VAL A 186 10.88 -3.34 -11.05
N ASP A 187 10.53 -3.66 -9.80
CA ASP A 187 10.94 -2.85 -8.64
C ASP A 187 12.45 -2.75 -8.49
N ARG A 188 13.17 -3.89 -8.64
CA ARG A 188 14.63 -3.92 -8.61
C ARG A 188 15.25 -3.07 -9.72
N GLU A 189 14.63 -3.07 -10.90
CA GLU A 189 15.08 -2.23 -12.02
C GLU A 189 14.88 -0.75 -11.69
N LEU A 190 13.70 -0.36 -11.21
CA LEU A 190 13.39 1.01 -10.78
C LEU A 190 14.34 1.50 -9.67
N LYS A 191 14.63 0.67 -8.67
CA LYS A 191 15.53 1.01 -7.56
C LYS A 191 16.96 1.34 -7.99
N ARG A 192 17.43 0.81 -9.12
CA ARG A 192 18.73 1.18 -9.70
C ARG A 192 18.81 2.65 -10.13
N TYR A 193 17.65 3.25 -10.42
CA TYR A 193 17.56 4.63 -10.93
C TYR A 193 16.93 5.59 -9.93
N GLY A 194 16.89 5.23 -8.64
CA GLY A 194 16.36 6.09 -7.58
C GLY A 194 14.84 6.19 -7.55
N SER A 195 14.17 5.19 -8.13
CA SER A 195 12.71 5.03 -8.12
C SER A 195 12.32 3.75 -7.38
N SER A 196 11.03 3.50 -7.20
CA SER A 196 10.49 2.22 -6.76
C SER A 196 9.10 2.02 -7.35
N ILE A 197 8.67 0.76 -7.48
CA ILE A 197 7.31 0.49 -7.97
C ILE A 197 6.26 1.07 -7.02
N LEU A 198 6.48 1.00 -5.72
CA LEU A 198 5.60 1.58 -4.70
C LEU A 198 5.53 3.12 -4.83
N GLY A 199 6.68 3.80 -4.98
CA GLY A 199 6.75 5.25 -5.18
C GLY A 199 6.06 5.68 -6.48
N LEU A 200 6.30 4.96 -7.58
CA LEU A 200 5.66 5.22 -8.87
C LEU A 200 4.13 5.06 -8.79
N GLU A 201 3.63 3.98 -8.21
CA GLU A 201 2.19 3.74 -8.12
C GLU A 201 1.49 4.69 -7.14
N ILE A 202 2.13 5.08 -6.03
CA ILE A 202 1.62 6.15 -5.15
C ILE A 202 1.56 7.48 -5.91
N TYR A 203 2.58 7.81 -6.71
CA TYR A 203 2.53 8.97 -7.60
C TYR A 203 1.32 8.91 -8.54
N CYS A 204 1.09 7.77 -9.18
CA CYS A 204 -0.05 7.57 -10.09
C CYS A 204 -1.40 7.74 -9.36
N ILE A 205 -1.54 7.21 -8.16
CA ILE A 205 -2.75 7.37 -7.33
C ILE A 205 -2.95 8.85 -6.96
N ARG A 206 -1.89 9.57 -6.59
CA ARG A 206 -1.97 11.02 -6.32
C ARG A 206 -2.41 11.81 -7.55
N LYS A 207 -1.89 11.47 -8.73
CA LYS A 207 -2.31 12.07 -10.01
C LYS A 207 -3.76 11.72 -10.35
N ALA A 208 -4.23 10.52 -10.02
CA ALA A 208 -5.63 10.16 -10.15
C ALA A 208 -6.54 10.98 -9.20
N ILE A 209 -6.06 11.28 -7.99
CA ILE A 209 -6.76 12.20 -7.08
C ILE A 209 -6.85 13.61 -7.71
N ASP A 210 -5.76 14.12 -8.32
CA ASP A 210 -5.80 15.42 -9.03
C ASP A 210 -6.84 15.40 -10.14
N TYR A 211 -6.86 14.34 -10.95
CA TYR A 211 -7.83 14.17 -12.03
C TYR A 211 -9.27 14.11 -11.53
N MET A 212 -9.54 13.32 -10.48
CA MET A 212 -10.88 13.15 -9.94
C MET A 212 -11.38 14.42 -9.24
N THR A 213 -10.52 15.10 -8.47
CA THR A 213 -10.91 16.32 -7.75
C THR A 213 -11.10 17.54 -8.66
N ALA A 214 -10.63 17.50 -9.89
CA ALA A 214 -10.93 18.50 -10.91
C ALA A 214 -12.35 18.37 -11.49
N LYS A 215 -13.06 17.27 -11.21
CA LYS A 215 -14.46 17.09 -11.69
C LYS A 215 -15.46 17.84 -10.80
N ASP A 216 -16.41 18.49 -11.43
CA ASP A 216 -17.40 19.33 -10.75
C ASP A 216 -18.27 18.58 -9.74
N TYR A 217 -18.43 17.28 -9.92
CA TYR A 217 -19.25 16.43 -9.07
C TYR A 217 -18.49 15.82 -7.87
N ILE A 218 -17.17 16.04 -7.72
CA ILE A 218 -16.38 15.51 -6.62
C ILE A 218 -16.14 16.57 -5.54
N ASP A 219 -16.35 16.19 -4.27
CA ASP A 219 -15.95 16.99 -3.11
C ASP A 219 -14.47 16.72 -2.78
N SER A 220 -13.59 17.64 -3.17
CA SER A 220 -12.15 17.55 -2.96
C SER A 220 -11.72 17.56 -1.47
N ASN A 221 -12.62 17.89 -0.55
CA ASN A 221 -12.38 17.86 0.89
C ASN A 221 -12.75 16.53 1.54
N LYS A 222 -13.41 15.63 0.80
CA LYS A 222 -13.93 14.36 1.29
C LYS A 222 -13.34 13.20 0.49
N ILE A 223 -12.04 12.92 0.73
CA ILE A 223 -11.30 11.86 0.07
C ILE A 223 -10.92 10.80 1.10
N ALA A 224 -11.17 9.54 0.80
CA ALA A 224 -10.70 8.40 1.59
C ALA A 224 -10.07 7.32 0.71
N MET A 225 -9.39 6.38 1.34
CA MET A 225 -8.82 5.22 0.66
C MET A 225 -9.14 3.94 1.43
N HIS A 226 -9.42 2.87 0.69
CA HIS A 226 -9.73 1.55 1.20
C HIS A 226 -9.10 0.47 0.34
N GLY A 227 -8.57 -0.60 0.96
CA GLY A 227 -8.01 -1.69 0.20
C GLY A 227 -7.66 -2.93 1.01
N LEU A 228 -7.49 -4.04 0.29
CA LEU A 228 -7.14 -5.35 0.85
C LEU A 228 -5.73 -5.75 0.43
N SER A 229 -4.96 -6.34 1.35
CA SER A 229 -3.64 -6.92 1.07
C SER A 229 -2.68 -5.83 0.58
N TYR A 230 -2.11 -5.93 -0.62
CA TYR A 230 -1.41 -4.78 -1.22
C TYR A 230 -2.25 -3.52 -1.21
N GLY A 231 -3.55 -3.60 -1.51
CA GLY A 231 -4.46 -2.47 -1.40
C GLY A 231 -4.49 -1.85 0.00
N GLY A 232 -4.38 -2.69 1.04
CA GLY A 232 -4.25 -2.23 2.43
C GLY A 232 -2.91 -1.54 2.70
N ILE A 233 -1.79 -2.08 2.18
CA ILE A 233 -0.48 -1.42 2.20
C ILE A 233 -0.59 -0.05 1.51
N TYR A 234 -1.10 -0.02 0.27
CA TYR A 234 -1.26 1.22 -0.49
C TYR A 234 -2.16 2.23 0.21
N THR A 235 -3.17 1.79 0.97
CA THR A 235 -4.02 2.67 1.77
C THR A 235 -3.20 3.45 2.79
N ILE A 236 -2.41 2.78 3.62
CA ILE A 236 -1.59 3.42 4.65
C ILE A 236 -0.46 4.23 4.01
N TYR A 237 0.24 3.66 3.06
CA TYR A 237 1.42 4.25 2.44
C TYR A 237 1.09 5.47 1.57
N THR A 238 -0.03 5.42 0.84
CA THR A 238 -0.51 6.59 0.07
C THR A 238 -1.03 7.67 1.02
N MET A 239 -1.80 7.30 2.05
CA MET A 239 -2.29 8.25 3.04
C MET A 239 -1.14 8.98 3.76
N ALA A 240 -0.02 8.29 4.04
CA ALA A 240 1.18 8.89 4.60
C ALA A 240 1.81 9.94 3.67
N ALA A 241 1.82 9.70 2.35
CA ALA A 241 2.38 10.59 1.35
C ALA A 241 1.41 11.68 0.87
N GLU A 242 0.07 11.49 1.03
CA GLU A 242 -0.99 12.33 0.47
C GLU A 242 -1.92 12.89 1.57
N PRO A 243 -1.69 14.11 2.05
CA PRO A 243 -2.49 14.71 3.13
C PRO A 243 -3.96 14.99 2.79
N ARG A 244 -4.33 15.01 1.51
CA ARG A 244 -5.73 15.21 1.08
C ARG A 244 -6.61 14.01 1.41
N ILE A 245 -6.05 12.80 1.56
CA ILE A 245 -6.80 11.63 2.04
C ILE A 245 -7.12 11.84 3.51
N LYS A 246 -8.39 11.97 3.84
CA LYS A 246 -8.90 12.30 5.19
C LYS A 246 -9.09 11.09 6.07
N ALA A 247 -9.28 9.91 5.50
CA ALA A 247 -9.46 8.67 6.25
C ALA A 247 -8.97 7.46 5.44
N GLY A 248 -8.52 6.41 6.12
CA GLY A 248 -8.09 5.15 5.52
C GLY A 248 -8.73 3.93 6.17
N TYR A 249 -9.00 2.89 5.34
CA TYR A 249 -9.39 1.56 5.80
C TYR A 249 -8.50 0.51 5.15
N SER A 250 -7.58 -0.05 5.92
CA SER A 250 -6.59 -1.04 5.51
C SER A 250 -6.99 -2.43 5.98
N CYS A 251 -7.11 -3.40 5.08
CA CYS A 251 -7.48 -4.77 5.39
C CYS A 251 -6.34 -5.73 5.06
N GLY A 252 -6.06 -6.68 5.97
CA GLY A 252 -5.17 -7.81 5.74
C GLY A 252 -3.78 -7.41 5.23
N SER A 253 -3.13 -6.43 5.89
CA SER A 253 -1.86 -5.92 5.39
C SER A 253 -0.89 -5.41 6.46
N PHE A 254 -1.39 -4.96 7.61
CA PHE A 254 -0.58 -4.34 8.65
C PHE A 254 0.21 -5.38 9.43
N ASN A 255 1.53 -5.18 9.54
CA ASN A 255 2.43 -6.20 10.11
C ASN A 255 3.79 -5.61 10.49
N ASP A 256 4.54 -6.31 11.35
CA ASP A 256 5.97 -6.07 11.52
C ASP A 256 6.72 -6.57 10.28
N ARG A 257 7.23 -5.65 9.46
CA ARG A 257 7.98 -5.94 8.22
C ARG A 257 9.40 -6.45 8.47
N SER A 258 9.84 -6.60 9.72
CA SER A 258 11.13 -7.21 10.04
C SER A 258 11.14 -8.74 9.86
N GLU A 259 9.95 -9.35 9.82
CA GLU A 259 9.80 -10.76 9.48
C GLU A 259 10.20 -11.02 8.01
N PRO A 260 10.75 -12.21 7.69
CA PRO A 260 11.02 -12.58 6.31
C PRO A 260 9.73 -12.63 5.53
N THR A 261 9.32 -11.55 4.90
CA THR A 261 8.11 -11.47 4.11
C THR A 261 8.43 -11.64 2.64
N ILE A 262 7.44 -12.12 1.91
CA ILE A 262 7.47 -12.25 0.46
C ILE A 262 7.42 -10.89 -0.28
N LEU A 263 7.26 -9.79 0.45
CA LEU A 263 7.01 -8.46 -0.11
C LEU A 263 8.31 -7.66 -0.27
N ALA A 264 9.19 -8.12 -1.15
CA ALA A 264 10.49 -7.47 -1.38
C ALA A 264 10.38 -6.02 -1.89
N ASP A 265 9.30 -5.68 -2.57
CA ASP A 265 9.06 -4.34 -3.12
C ASP A 265 8.64 -3.29 -2.08
N VAL A 266 8.26 -3.69 -0.86
CA VAL A 266 8.08 -2.79 0.28
C VAL A 266 9.33 -2.66 1.16
N CYS A 267 10.43 -3.32 0.79
CA CYS A 267 11.72 -3.21 1.47
C CYS A 267 12.58 -2.13 0.82
N PHE A 268 13.02 -1.16 1.62
CA PHE A 268 13.90 -0.08 1.20
C PHE A 268 15.19 -0.10 2.00
N GLU A 269 16.22 0.53 1.44
CA GLU A 269 17.49 0.70 2.15
C GLU A 269 17.23 1.36 3.51
N ASN A 270 17.73 0.74 4.57
CA ASN A 270 17.61 1.23 5.94
C ASN A 270 16.16 1.37 6.47
N SER A 271 15.14 0.86 5.77
CA SER A 271 13.73 0.97 6.21
C SER A 271 13.51 0.35 7.60
N GLY A 272 14.18 -0.75 7.90
CA GLY A 272 14.14 -1.39 9.21
C GLY A 272 14.55 -0.49 10.40
N ASN A 273 15.29 0.58 10.15
CA ASN A 273 15.71 1.55 11.17
C ASN A 273 14.99 2.90 11.06
N THR A 274 14.08 3.07 10.09
CA THR A 274 13.42 4.35 9.80
C THR A 274 11.91 4.20 9.70
N PHE A 275 11.41 3.74 8.55
CA PHE A 275 9.98 3.67 8.23
C PHE A 275 9.54 2.22 8.03
N MET A 276 8.84 1.68 9.03
CA MET A 276 8.07 0.45 8.96
C MET A 276 6.58 0.78 9.10
N ASP A 277 5.71 -0.21 9.14
CA ASP A 277 4.26 0.03 9.13
C ASP A 277 3.78 0.96 10.26
N ALA A 278 4.35 0.87 11.47
CA ALA A 278 3.99 1.75 12.58
C ALA A 278 4.38 3.22 12.31
N GLU A 279 5.58 3.46 11.82
CA GLU A 279 6.08 4.80 11.52
C GLU A 279 5.30 5.42 10.35
N ILE A 280 5.01 4.61 9.31
CA ILE A 280 4.21 5.05 8.15
C ILE A 280 2.76 5.34 8.58
N ALA A 281 2.15 4.50 9.43
CA ALA A 281 0.84 4.79 10.02
C ALA A 281 0.89 6.05 10.90
N GLY A 282 1.99 6.29 11.61
CA GLY A 282 2.24 7.52 12.36
C GLY A 282 2.18 8.79 11.49
N LEU A 283 2.68 8.72 10.25
CA LEU A 283 2.57 9.83 9.28
C LEU A 283 1.12 10.10 8.81
N CYS A 284 0.21 9.16 9.05
CA CYS A 284 -1.21 9.37 8.81
C CYS A 284 -1.88 10.20 9.91
N ALA A 285 -1.31 10.25 11.13
CA ALA A 285 -1.88 10.99 12.25
C ALA A 285 -2.03 12.48 11.93
N PRO A 286 -3.07 13.17 12.48
CA PRO A 286 -4.16 12.66 13.31
C PRO A 286 -5.36 12.11 12.54
N ARG A 287 -5.24 11.87 11.22
CA ARG A 287 -6.34 11.45 10.34
C ARG A 287 -6.81 10.03 10.66
N PRO A 288 -8.13 9.77 10.67
CA PRO A 288 -8.70 8.47 10.97
C PRO A 288 -8.15 7.32 10.12
N LEU A 289 -7.68 6.25 10.78
CA LEU A 289 -7.18 5.03 10.15
C LEU A 289 -7.76 3.80 10.84
N TYR A 290 -8.48 2.97 10.07
CA TYR A 290 -9.03 1.69 10.52
C TYR A 290 -8.23 0.55 9.90
N ILE A 291 -7.81 -0.40 10.71
CA ILE A 291 -6.98 -1.53 10.30
C ILE A 291 -7.71 -2.82 10.68
N ASP A 292 -7.96 -3.69 9.71
CA ASP A 292 -8.48 -5.05 9.90
C ASP A 292 -7.38 -6.08 9.65
N VAL A 293 -7.25 -7.04 10.56
CA VAL A 293 -6.40 -8.22 10.39
C VAL A 293 -7.18 -9.48 10.80
N GLY A 294 -7.27 -10.44 9.90
CA GLY A 294 -7.91 -11.73 10.17
C GLY A 294 -7.00 -12.64 10.99
N LYS A 295 -7.52 -13.26 12.06
CA LYS A 295 -6.75 -14.18 12.90
C LYS A 295 -6.40 -15.51 12.22
N THR A 296 -7.09 -15.86 11.14
CA THR A 296 -6.81 -17.03 10.31
C THR A 296 -6.21 -16.66 8.95
N ASP A 297 -5.69 -15.42 8.81
CA ASP A 297 -5.01 -14.96 7.59
C ASP A 297 -3.71 -15.75 7.40
N PRO A 298 -3.54 -16.49 6.27
CA PRO A 298 -2.34 -17.26 6.01
C PRO A 298 -1.15 -16.40 5.52
N VAL A 299 -1.37 -15.11 5.22
CA VAL A 299 -0.37 -14.22 4.64
C VAL A 299 0.18 -13.25 5.69
N PHE A 300 -0.69 -12.67 6.52
CA PHE A 300 -0.32 -11.68 7.52
C PHE A 300 -0.62 -12.19 8.94
N ASN A 301 0.44 -12.28 9.73
CA ASN A 301 0.33 -12.77 11.11
C ASN A 301 -0.22 -11.67 12.03
N TRP A 302 -1.43 -11.86 12.54
CA TRP A 302 -2.07 -10.92 13.47
C TRP A 302 -1.26 -10.72 14.77
N GLN A 303 -0.49 -11.72 15.21
CA GLN A 303 0.31 -11.66 16.44
C GLN A 303 1.46 -10.65 16.33
N THR A 304 1.95 -10.37 15.12
CA THR A 304 2.94 -9.32 14.86
C THR A 304 2.29 -7.98 14.53
N ALA A 305 1.03 -7.98 14.08
CA ALA A 305 0.26 -6.77 13.82
C ALA A 305 -0.09 -6.02 15.11
N GLU A 306 -0.41 -6.72 16.19
CA GLU A 306 -0.84 -6.12 17.44
C GLU A 306 0.27 -5.27 18.13
N PRO A 307 1.49 -5.78 18.34
CA PRO A 307 2.60 -4.96 18.85
C PRO A 307 2.94 -3.76 17.94
N GLU A 308 2.90 -3.96 16.63
CA GLU A 308 3.18 -2.91 15.66
C GLU A 308 2.10 -1.81 15.68
N PHE A 309 0.84 -2.21 15.93
CA PHE A 309 -0.26 -1.26 16.14
C PHE A 309 -0.07 -0.41 17.40
N GLU A 310 0.35 -1.00 18.52
CA GLU A 310 0.63 -0.23 19.74
C GLU A 310 1.76 0.78 19.52
N ARG A 311 2.75 0.46 18.70
CA ARG A 311 3.77 1.43 18.27
C ARG A 311 3.16 2.56 17.44
N ALA A 312 2.28 2.25 16.47
CA ALA A 312 1.59 3.25 15.66
C ALA A 312 0.70 4.17 16.50
N LYS A 313 0.02 3.62 17.49
CA LYS A 313 -0.87 4.36 18.40
C LYS A 313 -0.14 5.43 19.20
N ASN A 314 1.12 5.21 19.62
CA ASN A 314 1.93 6.21 20.32
C ASN A 314 2.09 7.51 19.49
N TYR A 315 2.16 7.40 18.16
CA TYR A 315 2.19 8.58 17.28
C TYR A 315 0.85 9.33 17.33
N TYR A 316 -0.28 8.63 17.28
CA TYR A 316 -1.60 9.25 17.37
C TYR A 316 -1.83 9.91 18.74
N GLU A 317 -1.35 9.31 19.81
CA GLU A 317 -1.39 9.90 21.15
C GLU A 317 -0.66 11.25 21.22
N ALA A 318 0.48 11.39 20.54
CA ALA A 318 1.22 12.66 20.48
C ALA A 318 0.46 13.78 19.77
N PHE A 319 -0.50 13.43 18.89
CA PHE A 319 -1.45 14.38 18.27
C PHE A 319 -2.75 14.56 19.08
N ASN A 320 -2.88 13.96 20.27
CA ASN A 320 -4.14 13.88 21.04
C ASN A 320 -5.30 13.25 20.23
N ALA A 321 -5.03 12.24 19.44
CA ALA A 321 -5.95 11.62 18.50
C ALA A 321 -5.90 10.07 18.55
N ALA A 322 -5.64 9.50 19.73
CA ALA A 322 -5.51 8.04 19.91
C ALA A 322 -6.76 7.26 19.46
N GLU A 323 -7.93 7.88 19.55
CA GLU A 323 -9.22 7.31 19.11
C GLU A 323 -9.36 7.24 17.60
N ASN A 324 -8.53 7.97 16.84
CA ASN A 324 -8.57 8.01 15.39
C ASN A 324 -7.84 6.83 14.72
N ILE A 325 -7.06 6.05 15.46
CA ILE A 325 -6.52 4.79 14.94
C ILE A 325 -7.20 3.59 15.60
N LYS A 326 -7.61 2.61 14.81
CA LYS A 326 -8.30 1.41 15.30
C LYS A 326 -7.70 0.15 14.68
N LEU A 327 -7.50 -0.88 15.50
CA LEU A 327 -7.19 -2.24 15.06
C LEU A 327 -8.38 -3.13 15.39
N ASN A 328 -8.84 -3.86 14.40
CA ASN A 328 -9.83 -4.92 14.53
C ASN A 328 -9.18 -6.26 14.19
N LEU A 329 -9.02 -7.09 15.20
CA LEU A 329 -8.62 -8.50 15.05
C LEU A 329 -9.88 -9.35 15.01
N TRP A 330 -10.21 -9.93 13.85
CA TRP A 330 -11.46 -10.65 13.66
C TRP A 330 -11.26 -12.12 13.26
N GLU A 331 -12.25 -12.94 13.47
CA GLU A 331 -12.21 -14.37 13.18
C GLU A 331 -12.44 -14.62 11.68
N GLY A 332 -11.46 -14.24 10.86
CA GLY A 332 -11.50 -14.40 9.41
C GLY A 332 -10.12 -14.56 8.81
N GLY A 333 -10.11 -14.86 7.51
CA GLY A 333 -8.89 -15.08 6.73
C GLY A 333 -8.43 -13.82 5.96
N HIS A 334 -7.75 -14.06 4.84
CA HIS A 334 -7.25 -13.01 3.94
C HIS A 334 -8.37 -12.43 3.07
N THR A 335 -9.22 -11.61 3.67
CA THR A 335 -10.40 -11.00 3.02
C THR A 335 -10.77 -9.68 3.71
N VAL A 336 -11.55 -8.83 3.04
CA VAL A 336 -12.19 -7.69 3.69
C VAL A 336 -13.23 -8.20 4.68
N CYS A 337 -13.29 -7.61 5.89
CA CYS A 337 -14.23 -7.99 6.93
C CYS A 337 -15.68 -7.79 6.46
N ASP A 338 -16.54 -8.77 6.78
CA ASP A 338 -17.95 -8.76 6.36
C ASP A 338 -18.81 -7.70 7.07
N THR A 339 -18.31 -7.19 8.21
CA THR A 339 -19.02 -6.12 8.94
C THR A 339 -18.80 -4.75 8.32
N ASP A 340 -19.76 -3.84 8.53
CA ASP A 340 -19.66 -2.46 8.04
C ASP A 340 -18.87 -1.51 8.96
N VAL A 341 -18.28 -2.02 10.04
CA VAL A 341 -17.64 -1.15 11.05
C VAL A 341 -16.53 -0.29 10.45
N GLY A 342 -15.63 -0.88 9.67
CA GLY A 342 -14.53 -0.14 9.00
C GLY A 342 -15.05 0.85 7.96
N HIS A 343 -16.06 0.46 7.16
CA HIS A 343 -16.69 1.35 6.18
C HIS A 343 -17.34 2.55 6.86
N ARG A 344 -18.14 2.33 7.91
CA ARG A 344 -18.77 3.40 8.70
C ARG A 344 -17.75 4.31 9.37
N PHE A 345 -16.65 3.74 9.87
CA PHE A 345 -15.59 4.53 10.48
C PHE A 345 -15.03 5.55 9.48
N VAL A 346 -14.72 5.12 8.26
CA VAL A 346 -14.23 6.01 7.20
C VAL A 346 -15.29 7.03 6.79
N MET A 347 -16.55 6.60 6.62
CA MET A 347 -17.63 7.49 6.21
C MET A 347 -17.94 8.56 7.27
N ASN A 348 -17.94 8.19 8.55
CA ASN A 348 -18.07 9.15 9.65
C ASN A 348 -16.96 10.19 9.65
N ALA A 349 -15.71 9.76 9.37
CA ALA A 349 -14.57 10.66 9.26
C ALA A 349 -14.69 11.67 8.12
N LEU A 350 -15.42 11.31 7.04
CA LEU A 350 -15.74 12.23 5.95
C LEU A 350 -16.95 13.15 6.25
N GLY A 351 -17.54 13.05 7.45
CA GLY A 351 -18.74 13.81 7.81
C GLY A 351 -19.93 13.43 6.92
N HIS A 352 -20.02 12.16 6.53
CA HIS A 352 -21.12 11.65 5.72
C HIS A 352 -22.26 11.21 6.64
N GLU A 353 -23.38 11.94 6.59
CA GLU A 353 -24.59 11.54 7.31
C GLU A 353 -25.28 10.39 6.58
N PHE A 354 -25.52 9.29 7.30
CA PHE A 354 -26.27 8.15 6.78
C PHE A 354 -27.74 8.51 6.72
N SER A 355 -28.34 8.54 5.53
CA SER A 355 -29.79 8.41 5.42
C SER A 355 -30.16 6.95 5.76
N VAL A 356 -30.73 6.76 6.95
CA VAL A 356 -31.31 5.49 7.43
C VAL A 356 -32.47 5.07 6.51
#